data_97dd5db1df612a8d23a8c348567ece69
#
_entry.id   97dd5db1df612a8d23a8c348567ece69
#
_cell.length_a   1.000
_cell.length_b   1.000
_cell.length_c   1.000
_cell.angle_alpha   90.00
_cell.angle_beta   90.00
_cell.angle_gamma   90.00
#
_symmetry.space_group_name_H-M   'P 1'
#
loop_
_entity.id
_entity.type
_entity.pdbx_description
1 polymer ?
#
loop_
_entity_poly.entity_id
_entity_poly.type
_entity_poly.pdbx_seq_one_letter_code
_entity_poly.pdbx_strand_id
1 'polypeptide(L)'
;MVNLGDVIPDFSAKTTQGDIKFHEWVGDSWCILFSHPNAFTPVCTTELGRVAQLVPEFQSRNVKVIGCSCDAVPVQDKWIEDISSYAELPAMDFPFPIIADESRSLAVTLGMIDPEEKDKDGLPVTCRAVFVIDPSKKLRLLILYPATTGRNFDELLRVVESLQLTDAKKVATPSDWKSGDPVMIQPSVTDEEAKELFPLGFTTTKVPSGKGYIRLTPQPQLD
;
A
#
# COMPACT_ATOMS: atom_id res chain seq x y z
N MET A 1 -15.93 -6.17 6.71
CA MET A 1 -14.93 -6.16 5.62
C MET A 1 -15.14 -4.89 4.81
N VAL A 2 -14.10 -4.17 4.49
CA VAL A 2 -14.15 -2.95 3.68
C VAL A 2 -13.96 -3.29 2.20
N ASN A 3 -14.62 -2.53 1.31
CA ASN A 3 -14.54 -2.71 -0.14
C ASN A 3 -13.81 -1.53 -0.79
N LEU A 4 -13.41 -1.68 -2.06
CA LEU A 4 -12.80 -0.57 -2.81
C LEU A 4 -13.75 0.63 -2.85
N GLY A 5 -13.23 1.80 -2.50
CA GLY A 5 -13.98 3.06 -2.43
C GLY A 5 -14.63 3.34 -1.08
N ASP A 6 -14.74 2.35 -0.17
CA ASP A 6 -15.20 2.60 1.18
C ASP A 6 -14.19 3.45 1.97
N VAL A 7 -14.69 4.29 2.85
CA VAL A 7 -13.86 5.00 3.82
C VAL A 7 -13.42 4.02 4.91
N ILE A 8 -12.12 3.90 5.13
CA ILE A 8 -11.59 3.11 6.26
C ILE A 8 -12.13 3.71 7.57
N PRO A 9 -12.73 2.90 8.46
CA PRO A 9 -13.18 3.39 9.76
C PRO A 9 -12.05 4.08 10.53
N ASP A 10 -12.36 5.18 11.22
CA ASP A 10 -11.41 5.76 12.16
C ASP A 10 -11.32 4.87 13.41
N PHE A 11 -10.11 4.72 13.92
CA PHE A 11 -9.84 3.93 15.12
C PHE A 11 -8.67 4.52 15.91
N SER A 12 -8.60 4.19 17.19
CA SER A 12 -7.43 4.42 18.03
C SER A 12 -6.68 3.13 18.23
N ALA A 13 -5.35 3.17 18.19
CA ALA A 13 -4.50 2.00 18.35
C ALA A 13 -3.22 2.34 19.11
N LYS A 14 -2.72 1.35 19.88
CA LYS A 14 -1.37 1.37 20.43
C LYS A 14 -0.38 0.95 19.35
N THR A 15 0.74 1.60 19.28
CA THR A 15 1.82 1.26 18.34
C THR A 15 3.17 1.28 19.03
N THR A 16 4.19 0.78 18.37
CA THR A 16 5.60 0.86 18.79
C THR A 16 6.14 2.30 18.87
N GLN A 17 5.40 3.27 18.34
CA GLN A 17 5.77 4.70 18.38
C GLN A 17 4.75 5.55 19.15
N GLY A 18 3.99 4.92 20.06
CA GLY A 18 2.96 5.56 20.88
C GLY A 18 1.55 5.35 20.35
N ASP A 19 0.58 5.92 21.05
CA ASP A 19 -0.84 5.79 20.70
C ASP A 19 -1.19 6.71 19.54
N ILE A 20 -1.99 6.21 18.60
CA ILE A 20 -2.47 6.99 17.46
C ILE A 20 -4.00 7.00 17.37
N LYS A 21 -4.53 8.06 16.77
CA LYS A 21 -5.86 8.09 16.17
C LYS A 21 -5.66 8.08 14.66
N PHE A 22 -6.16 7.05 13.99
CA PHE A 22 -5.71 6.69 12.64
C PHE A 22 -5.91 7.79 11.61
N HIS A 23 -7.12 8.36 11.52
CA HIS A 23 -7.38 9.43 10.53
C HIS A 23 -6.55 10.69 10.79
N GLU A 24 -6.33 11.04 12.05
CA GLU A 24 -5.49 12.16 12.45
C GLU A 24 -4.02 11.87 12.13
N TRP A 25 -3.55 10.66 12.43
CA TRP A 25 -2.19 10.23 12.13
C TRP A 25 -1.91 10.21 10.62
N VAL A 26 -2.84 9.72 9.78
CA VAL A 26 -2.71 9.74 8.32
C VAL A 26 -2.67 11.18 7.81
N GLY A 27 -3.52 12.09 8.33
CA GLY A 27 -3.61 13.48 7.85
C GLY A 27 -3.93 13.54 6.35
N ASP A 28 -3.26 14.39 5.60
CA ASP A 28 -3.46 14.58 4.16
C ASP A 28 -2.51 13.70 3.31
N SER A 29 -1.97 12.65 3.89
CA SER A 29 -1.09 11.70 3.20
C SER A 29 -1.86 10.51 2.65
N TRP A 30 -1.28 9.83 1.67
CA TRP A 30 -1.60 8.43 1.39
C TRP A 30 -1.11 7.56 2.53
N CYS A 31 -1.69 6.37 2.67
CA CYS A 31 -1.27 5.43 3.69
C CYS A 31 -1.23 4.01 3.12
N ILE A 32 -0.19 3.26 3.48
CA ILE A 32 -0.13 1.81 3.35
C ILE A 32 -0.22 1.21 4.75
N LEU A 33 -1.37 0.60 5.06
CA LEU A 33 -1.53 -0.25 6.23
C LEU A 33 -1.34 -1.70 5.79
N PHE A 34 -0.40 -2.40 6.42
CA PHE A 34 -0.15 -3.80 6.09
C PHE A 34 -0.07 -4.66 7.36
N SER A 35 -0.67 -5.83 7.32
CA SER A 35 -0.60 -6.79 8.42
C SER A 35 0.43 -7.88 8.16
N HIS A 36 0.89 -8.51 9.23
CA HIS A 36 1.73 -9.69 9.22
C HIS A 36 1.30 -10.68 10.32
N PRO A 37 1.48 -12.00 10.13
CA PRO A 37 0.97 -12.99 11.08
C PRO A 37 1.51 -12.88 12.50
N ASN A 38 2.82 -12.94 12.68
CA ASN A 38 3.46 -12.92 14.00
C ASN A 38 4.85 -12.30 13.97
N ALA A 39 5.24 -11.69 15.08
CA ALA A 39 6.62 -11.30 15.35
C ALA A 39 7.55 -12.53 15.43
N PHE A 40 8.85 -12.32 15.28
CA PHE A 40 9.88 -13.35 15.30
C PHE A 40 9.67 -14.50 14.32
N THR A 41 9.11 -14.21 13.12
CA THR A 41 8.95 -15.17 12.05
C THR A 41 9.76 -14.79 10.82
N PRO A 42 10.29 -15.77 10.04
CA PRO A 42 11.25 -15.48 8.98
C PRO A 42 10.72 -14.54 7.90
N VAL A 43 9.56 -14.85 7.32
CA VAL A 43 8.98 -14.07 6.23
C VAL A 43 8.60 -12.67 6.69
N CYS A 44 8.01 -12.53 7.91
CA CYS A 44 7.65 -11.22 8.44
C CYS A 44 8.89 -10.35 8.68
N THR A 45 10.00 -10.92 9.17
CA THR A 45 11.26 -10.20 9.34
C THR A 45 11.78 -9.65 8.01
N THR A 46 11.76 -10.47 6.94
CA THR A 46 12.19 -10.01 5.60
C THR A 46 11.29 -8.91 5.06
N GLU A 47 9.98 -9.02 5.26
CA GLU A 47 9.02 -8.02 4.79
C GLU A 47 9.18 -6.68 5.50
N LEU A 48 9.20 -6.66 6.85
CA LEU A 48 9.31 -5.42 7.59
C LEU A 48 10.67 -4.76 7.37
N GLY A 49 11.73 -5.54 7.24
CA GLY A 49 13.06 -5.04 6.85
C GLY A 49 13.03 -4.37 5.47
N ARG A 50 12.39 -5.02 4.47
CA ARG A 50 12.28 -4.42 3.13
C ARG A 50 11.45 -3.14 3.15
N VAL A 51 10.32 -3.12 3.86
CA VAL A 51 9.52 -1.90 4.02
C VAL A 51 10.34 -0.78 4.65
N ALA A 52 11.10 -1.07 5.71
CA ALA A 52 11.94 -0.08 6.38
C ALA A 52 12.98 0.55 5.44
N GLN A 53 13.60 -0.25 4.56
CA GLN A 53 14.50 0.25 3.52
C GLN A 53 13.78 1.15 2.49
N LEU A 54 12.49 0.90 2.22
CA LEU A 54 11.69 1.63 1.23
C LEU A 54 10.94 2.86 1.80
N VAL A 55 10.98 3.07 3.12
CA VAL A 55 10.28 4.23 3.73
C VAL A 55 10.65 5.56 3.09
N PRO A 56 11.92 5.87 2.77
CA PRO A 56 12.25 7.12 2.08
C PRO A 56 11.54 7.27 0.72
N GLU A 57 11.39 6.17 -0.02
CA GLU A 57 10.68 6.15 -1.31
C GLU A 57 9.17 6.38 -1.13
N PHE A 58 8.57 5.80 -0.09
CA PHE A 58 7.17 6.06 0.25
C PHE A 58 6.97 7.52 0.70
N GLN A 59 7.83 8.03 1.55
CA GLN A 59 7.76 9.41 2.04
C GLN A 59 7.91 10.44 0.93
N SER A 60 8.81 10.23 -0.04
CA SER A 60 8.97 11.12 -1.19
C SER A 60 7.70 11.24 -2.05
N ARG A 61 6.78 10.26 -1.93
CA ARG A 61 5.48 10.22 -2.60
C ARG A 61 4.31 10.61 -1.68
N ASN A 62 4.60 11.23 -0.53
CA ASN A 62 3.61 11.57 0.50
C ASN A 62 2.80 10.35 0.97
N VAL A 63 3.46 9.21 1.19
CA VAL A 63 2.86 7.97 1.69
C VAL A 63 3.40 7.65 3.06
N LYS A 64 2.50 7.50 4.04
CA LYS A 64 2.79 6.95 5.36
C LYS A 64 2.62 5.44 5.35
N VAL A 65 3.49 4.75 6.08
CA VAL A 65 3.46 3.30 6.18
C VAL A 65 3.23 2.90 7.63
N ILE A 66 2.38 1.91 7.88
CA ILE A 66 2.08 1.39 9.20
C ILE A 66 1.88 -0.12 9.15
N GLY A 67 2.59 -0.84 10.02
CA GLY A 67 2.42 -2.28 10.22
C GLY A 67 1.28 -2.60 11.18
N CYS A 68 0.80 -3.84 11.19
CA CYS A 68 -0.20 -4.33 12.13
C CYS A 68 -0.03 -5.84 12.37
N SER A 69 -0.06 -6.25 13.63
CA SER A 69 -0.22 -7.65 14.01
C SER A 69 -0.98 -7.78 15.34
N CYS A 70 -1.26 -9.03 15.73
CA CYS A 70 -1.90 -9.33 17.01
C CYS A 70 -0.90 -9.39 18.19
N ASP A 71 0.38 -9.15 17.95
CA ASP A 71 1.41 -9.12 18.98
C ASP A 71 1.32 -7.85 19.84
N ALA A 72 1.68 -7.96 21.11
CA ALA A 72 1.77 -6.82 22.03
C ALA A 72 2.98 -5.91 21.69
N VAL A 73 2.87 -4.62 22.00
CA VAL A 73 3.96 -3.64 21.77
C VAL A 73 5.33 -4.12 22.31
N PRO A 74 5.45 -4.62 23.55
CA PRO A 74 6.77 -5.05 24.06
C PRO A 74 7.40 -6.23 23.29
N VAL A 75 6.57 -7.02 22.60
CA VAL A 75 7.04 -8.12 21.73
C VAL A 75 7.56 -7.55 20.42
N GLN A 76 6.81 -6.63 19.82
CA GLN A 76 7.20 -5.95 18.60
C GLN A 76 8.47 -5.10 18.79
N ASP A 77 8.60 -4.37 19.89
CA ASP A 77 9.80 -3.56 20.21
C ASP A 77 11.07 -4.39 20.24
N LYS A 78 11.02 -5.57 20.88
CA LYS A 78 12.16 -6.49 20.89
C LYS A 78 12.48 -7.06 19.51
N TRP A 79 11.44 -7.34 18.73
CA TRP A 79 11.62 -7.89 17.39
C TRP A 79 12.17 -6.86 16.38
N ILE A 80 11.90 -5.58 16.58
CA ILE A 80 12.48 -4.49 15.77
C ILE A 80 14.01 -4.54 15.75
N GLU A 81 14.65 -4.98 16.84
CA GLU A 81 16.10 -5.15 16.88
C GLU A 81 16.58 -6.20 15.84
N ASP A 82 15.88 -7.34 15.76
CA ASP A 82 16.19 -8.38 14.78
C ASP A 82 15.92 -7.91 13.34
N ILE A 83 14.79 -7.21 13.11
CA ILE A 83 14.45 -6.64 11.80
C ILE A 83 15.54 -5.66 11.36
N SER A 84 15.93 -4.76 12.24
CA SER A 84 16.95 -3.74 11.96
C SER A 84 18.30 -4.34 11.65
N SER A 85 18.68 -5.38 12.40
CA SER A 85 19.92 -6.14 12.17
C SER A 85 19.89 -6.88 10.84
N TYR A 86 18.77 -7.58 10.55
CA TYR A 86 18.60 -8.34 9.30
C TYR A 86 18.66 -7.43 8.05
N ALA A 87 18.00 -6.29 8.12
CA ALA A 87 17.88 -5.35 7.00
C ALA A 87 19.04 -4.35 6.92
N GLU A 88 20.06 -4.50 7.80
CA GLU A 88 21.23 -3.61 7.86
C GLU A 88 20.83 -2.13 7.98
N LEU A 89 19.77 -1.85 8.78
CA LEU A 89 19.30 -0.48 8.96
C LEU A 89 20.31 0.33 9.78
N PRO A 90 20.44 1.65 9.52
CA PRO A 90 21.26 2.52 10.34
C PRO A 90 20.77 2.52 11.80
N ALA A 91 21.67 2.79 12.75
CA ALA A 91 21.34 2.91 14.17
C ALA A 91 20.50 4.17 14.43
N MET A 92 19.21 4.07 14.18
CA MET A 92 18.21 5.12 14.38
C MET A 92 16.88 4.47 14.76
N ASP A 93 15.89 5.28 15.13
CA ASP A 93 14.54 4.79 15.41
C ASP A 93 13.96 4.06 14.21
N PHE A 94 13.21 2.99 14.46
CA PHE A 94 12.55 2.21 13.42
C PHE A 94 11.61 3.13 12.62
N PRO A 95 11.64 3.11 11.26
CA PRO A 95 11.12 4.22 10.46
C PRO A 95 9.60 4.27 10.32
N PHE A 96 8.85 3.31 10.86
CA PHE A 96 7.38 3.32 10.84
C PHE A 96 6.78 2.62 12.06
N PRO A 97 5.57 3.01 12.51
CA PRO A 97 4.89 2.38 13.64
C PRO A 97 4.32 1.00 13.26
N ILE A 98 4.23 0.11 14.26
CA ILE A 98 3.54 -1.17 14.15
C ILE A 98 2.39 -1.18 15.17
N ILE A 99 1.17 -1.40 14.70
CA ILE A 99 -0.04 -1.50 15.53
C ILE A 99 -0.03 -2.84 16.28
N ALA A 100 -0.34 -2.77 17.58
CA ALA A 100 -0.58 -3.92 18.45
C ALA A 100 -2.08 -4.16 18.58
N ASP A 101 -2.67 -4.97 17.71
CA ASP A 101 -4.09 -5.34 17.74
C ASP A 101 -4.31 -6.64 18.54
N GLU A 102 -3.86 -6.66 19.80
CA GLU A 102 -3.97 -7.83 20.70
C GLU A 102 -5.40 -8.35 20.82
N SER A 103 -6.38 -7.46 20.75
CA SER A 103 -7.80 -7.81 20.79
C SER A 103 -8.34 -8.41 19.48
N ARG A 104 -7.60 -8.27 18.40
CA ARG A 104 -8.00 -8.64 17.03
C ARG A 104 -9.20 -7.85 16.49
N SER A 105 -9.60 -6.79 17.17
CA SER A 105 -10.77 -5.99 16.79
C SER A 105 -10.59 -5.29 15.46
N LEU A 106 -9.41 -4.73 15.22
CA LEU A 106 -9.06 -4.10 13.95
C LEU A 106 -8.95 -5.15 12.83
N ALA A 107 -8.28 -6.27 13.12
CA ALA A 107 -8.11 -7.37 12.19
C ALA A 107 -9.46 -7.95 11.73
N VAL A 108 -10.42 -8.11 12.63
CA VAL A 108 -11.79 -8.53 12.29
C VAL A 108 -12.52 -7.45 11.49
N THR A 109 -12.47 -6.20 11.92
CA THR A 109 -13.16 -5.08 11.27
C THR A 109 -12.72 -4.92 9.82
N LEU A 110 -11.43 -4.99 9.57
CA LEU A 110 -10.86 -4.82 8.22
C LEU A 110 -10.81 -6.13 7.41
N GLY A 111 -11.13 -7.28 8.00
CA GLY A 111 -11.13 -8.56 7.30
C GLY A 111 -9.73 -9.12 7.06
N MET A 112 -8.81 -8.90 7.99
CA MET A 112 -7.42 -9.39 7.92
C MET A 112 -7.21 -10.77 8.56
N ILE A 113 -8.20 -11.32 9.26
CA ILE A 113 -8.05 -12.60 9.97
C ILE A 113 -7.93 -13.76 8.97
N ASP A 114 -6.92 -14.59 9.18
CA ASP A 114 -6.83 -15.91 8.55
C ASP A 114 -7.24 -16.97 9.58
N PRO A 115 -8.39 -17.63 9.43
CA PRO A 115 -8.88 -18.60 10.41
C PRO A 115 -8.05 -19.88 10.48
N GLU A 116 -7.28 -20.21 9.45
CA GLU A 116 -6.41 -21.39 9.41
C GLU A 116 -5.07 -21.15 10.11
N GLU A 117 -4.59 -19.91 10.14
CA GLU A 117 -3.35 -19.53 10.80
C GLU A 117 -3.61 -19.13 12.26
N LYS A 118 -2.89 -19.74 13.20
CA LYS A 118 -3.09 -19.55 14.65
C LYS A 118 -1.79 -19.28 15.37
N ASP A 119 -1.90 -18.50 16.44
CA ASP A 119 -0.80 -18.30 17.37
C ASP A 119 -0.62 -19.53 18.29
N LYS A 120 0.36 -19.44 19.21
CA LYS A 120 0.65 -20.49 20.20
C LYS A 120 -0.52 -20.82 21.14
N ASP A 121 -1.45 -19.90 21.31
CA ASP A 121 -2.63 -20.04 22.17
C ASP A 121 -3.86 -20.53 21.38
N GLY A 122 -3.68 -20.84 20.09
CA GLY A 122 -4.73 -21.34 19.19
C GLY A 122 -5.67 -20.26 18.67
N LEU A 123 -5.35 -18.99 18.86
CA LEU A 123 -6.15 -17.86 18.36
C LEU A 123 -5.74 -17.49 16.93
N PRO A 124 -6.71 -17.16 16.05
CA PRO A 124 -6.41 -16.79 14.68
C PRO A 124 -5.58 -15.49 14.62
N VAL A 125 -4.67 -15.45 13.66
CA VAL A 125 -3.80 -14.30 13.41
C VAL A 125 -4.14 -13.62 12.09
N THR A 126 -3.51 -12.48 11.81
CA THR A 126 -3.69 -11.77 10.56
C THR A 126 -2.97 -12.48 9.41
N CYS A 127 -3.61 -12.51 8.24
CA CYS A 127 -2.93 -12.79 6.98
C CYS A 127 -1.96 -11.64 6.62
N ARG A 128 -1.32 -11.72 5.44
CA ARG A 128 -0.50 -10.63 4.90
C ARG A 128 -1.37 -9.70 4.06
N ALA A 129 -2.18 -8.88 4.73
CA ALA A 129 -3.02 -7.88 4.08
C ALA A 129 -2.23 -6.63 3.72
N VAL A 130 -2.65 -5.93 2.67
CA VAL A 130 -2.22 -4.57 2.31
C VAL A 130 -3.45 -3.75 1.98
N PHE A 131 -3.57 -2.60 2.61
CA PHE A 131 -4.58 -1.58 2.31
C PHE A 131 -3.84 -0.34 1.82
N VAL A 132 -4.06 0.05 0.56
CA VAL A 132 -3.63 1.37 0.06
C VAL A 132 -4.80 2.32 0.21
N ILE A 133 -4.57 3.39 0.95
CA ILE A 133 -5.60 4.33 1.40
C ILE A 133 -5.21 5.73 0.90
N ASP A 134 -6.16 6.43 0.27
CA ASP A 134 -5.92 7.79 -0.21
C ASP A 134 -6.07 8.87 0.89
N PRO A 135 -5.72 10.13 0.62
CA PRO A 135 -5.88 11.23 1.59
C PRO A 135 -7.32 11.42 2.09
N SER A 136 -8.34 11.02 1.31
CA SER A 136 -9.75 11.03 1.72
C SER A 136 -10.14 9.84 2.61
N LYS A 137 -9.17 9.01 2.98
CA LYS A 137 -9.32 7.77 3.77
C LYS A 137 -10.07 6.66 3.04
N LYS A 138 -10.19 6.72 1.71
CA LYS A 138 -10.82 5.68 0.90
C LYS A 138 -9.83 4.57 0.58
N LEU A 139 -10.33 3.34 0.65
CA LEU A 139 -9.60 2.16 0.20
C LEU A 139 -9.46 2.18 -1.32
N ARG A 140 -8.22 2.16 -1.81
CA ARG A 140 -7.89 2.20 -3.23
C ARG A 140 -7.35 0.87 -3.76
N LEU A 141 -6.79 0.05 -2.89
CA LEU A 141 -6.31 -1.29 -3.21
C LEU A 141 -6.34 -2.16 -1.95
N LEU A 142 -6.72 -3.42 -2.13
CA LEU A 142 -6.65 -4.47 -1.11
C LEU A 142 -5.94 -5.69 -1.69
N ILE A 143 -4.93 -6.17 -0.99
CA ILE A 143 -4.24 -7.43 -1.27
C ILE A 143 -4.31 -8.31 -0.02
N LEU A 144 -4.60 -9.60 -0.19
CA LEU A 144 -4.57 -10.60 0.86
C LEU A 144 -3.69 -11.77 0.41
N TYR A 145 -2.62 -12.02 1.14
CA TYR A 145 -1.70 -13.13 0.91
C TYR A 145 -1.71 -14.09 2.10
N PRO A 146 -1.56 -15.41 1.87
CA PRO A 146 -1.39 -16.37 2.96
C PRO A 146 -0.05 -16.16 3.67
N ALA A 147 0.07 -16.72 4.87
CA ALA A 147 1.28 -16.59 5.69
C ALA A 147 2.57 -17.08 5.01
N THR A 148 2.44 -18.02 4.07
CA THR A 148 3.58 -18.67 3.37
C THR A 148 4.18 -17.83 2.25
N THR A 149 3.49 -16.75 1.80
CA THR A 149 3.88 -15.98 0.61
C THR A 149 4.24 -14.54 0.98
N GLY A 150 5.52 -14.19 0.92
CA GLY A 150 6.00 -12.82 1.10
C GLY A 150 5.57 -11.90 -0.05
N ARG A 151 5.26 -10.64 0.31
CA ARG A 151 4.77 -9.63 -0.65
C ARG A 151 5.93 -8.98 -1.40
N ASN A 152 5.63 -8.43 -2.59
CA ASN A 152 6.54 -7.60 -3.36
C ASN A 152 6.26 -6.11 -3.06
N PHE A 153 7.10 -5.46 -2.28
CA PHE A 153 6.92 -4.05 -1.91
C PHE A 153 7.29 -3.06 -3.02
N ASP A 154 8.08 -3.47 -4.03
CA ASP A 154 8.31 -2.66 -5.23
C ASP A 154 7.01 -2.55 -6.06
N GLU A 155 6.17 -3.60 -6.06
CA GLU A 155 4.83 -3.54 -6.65
C GLU A 155 3.93 -2.55 -5.89
N LEU A 156 4.05 -2.43 -4.58
CA LEU A 156 3.27 -1.44 -3.82
C LEU A 156 3.68 -0.01 -4.16
N LEU A 157 4.98 0.25 -4.38
CA LEU A 157 5.44 1.54 -4.89
C LEU A 157 4.86 1.82 -6.28
N ARG A 158 4.95 0.86 -7.19
CA ARG A 158 4.39 0.97 -8.55
C ARG A 158 2.90 1.28 -8.52
N VAL A 159 2.14 0.61 -7.68
CA VAL A 159 0.68 0.82 -7.56
C VAL A 159 0.36 2.20 -6.99
N VAL A 160 1.08 2.66 -5.97
CA VAL A 160 0.91 4.01 -5.43
C VAL A 160 1.16 5.06 -6.51
N GLU A 161 2.27 4.95 -7.26
CA GLU A 161 2.56 5.84 -8.38
C GLU A 161 1.47 5.83 -9.44
N SER A 162 0.96 4.66 -9.79
CA SER A 162 -0.16 4.50 -10.71
C SER A 162 -1.43 5.21 -10.20
N LEU A 163 -1.79 5.00 -8.93
CA LEU A 163 -2.98 5.61 -8.34
C LEU A 163 -2.88 7.14 -8.26
N GLN A 164 -1.73 7.65 -7.84
CA GLN A 164 -1.49 9.10 -7.79
C GLN A 164 -1.53 9.73 -9.18
N LEU A 165 -0.91 9.09 -10.17
CA LEU A 165 -0.92 9.56 -11.56
C LEU A 165 -2.34 9.59 -12.14
N THR A 166 -3.12 8.52 -11.93
CA THR A 166 -4.47 8.41 -12.47
C THR A 166 -5.49 9.31 -11.77
N ASP A 167 -5.23 9.68 -10.51
CA ASP A 167 -6.03 10.68 -9.78
C ASP A 167 -5.75 12.11 -10.28
N ALA A 168 -4.47 12.42 -10.57
CA ALA A 168 -4.06 13.76 -10.99
C ALA A 168 -4.30 14.02 -12.47
N LYS A 169 -4.22 13.00 -13.31
CA LYS A 169 -4.28 13.11 -14.78
C LYS A 169 -5.34 12.16 -15.33
N LYS A 170 -5.97 12.53 -16.45
CA LYS A 170 -7.02 11.72 -17.11
C LYS A 170 -6.43 10.54 -17.90
N VAL A 171 -5.62 9.73 -17.24
CA VAL A 171 -4.94 8.56 -17.81
C VAL A 171 -5.22 7.30 -17.00
N ALA A 172 -4.88 6.15 -17.56
CA ALA A 172 -4.85 4.86 -16.89
C ALA A 172 -3.53 4.16 -17.22
N THR A 173 -2.99 3.40 -16.28
CA THR A 173 -1.75 2.64 -16.50
C THR A 173 -2.08 1.28 -17.10
N PRO A 174 -1.41 0.87 -18.20
CA PRO A 174 -1.60 -0.48 -18.78
C PRO A 174 -1.03 -1.59 -17.87
N SER A 175 -1.25 -2.84 -18.25
CA SER A 175 -0.60 -3.99 -17.59
C SER A 175 0.91 -3.84 -17.62
N ASP A 176 1.56 -4.27 -16.55
CA ASP A 176 3.03 -4.25 -16.37
C ASP A 176 3.69 -2.85 -16.45
N TRP A 177 2.88 -1.79 -16.46
CA TRP A 177 3.37 -0.40 -16.49
C TRP A 177 4.34 -0.12 -15.34
N LYS A 178 5.40 0.58 -15.68
CA LYS A 178 6.37 1.16 -14.73
C LYS A 178 6.44 2.66 -14.91
N SER A 179 6.84 3.37 -13.87
CA SER A 179 7.03 4.82 -13.94
C SER A 179 7.96 5.20 -15.11
N GLY A 180 7.51 6.12 -15.95
CA GLY A 180 8.17 6.52 -17.19
C GLY A 180 7.62 5.86 -18.45
N ASP A 181 6.92 4.74 -18.35
CA ASP A 181 6.29 4.08 -19.50
C ASP A 181 5.09 4.87 -20.03
N PRO A 182 4.73 4.72 -21.32
CA PRO A 182 3.50 5.30 -21.86
C PRO A 182 2.24 4.85 -21.12
N VAL A 183 1.26 5.75 -21.05
CA VAL A 183 -0.02 5.53 -20.37
C VAL A 183 -1.19 5.59 -21.34
N MET A 184 -2.31 5.01 -20.95
CA MET A 184 -3.55 5.01 -21.71
C MET A 184 -4.33 6.29 -21.43
N ILE A 185 -4.84 6.96 -22.45
CA ILE A 185 -5.82 8.04 -22.31
C ILE A 185 -7.15 7.42 -21.91
N GLN A 186 -7.82 7.97 -20.88
CA GLN A 186 -9.12 7.46 -20.44
C GLN A 186 -10.16 7.53 -21.58
N PRO A 187 -11.06 6.55 -21.72
CA PRO A 187 -12.07 6.53 -22.79
C PRO A 187 -13.01 7.72 -22.77
N SER A 188 -13.20 8.37 -21.63
CA SER A 188 -14.03 9.56 -21.46
C SER A 188 -13.46 10.84 -22.08
N VAL A 189 -12.17 10.86 -22.40
CA VAL A 189 -11.47 11.99 -23.00
C VAL A 189 -11.64 11.94 -24.52
N THR A 190 -12.15 12.99 -25.14
CA THR A 190 -12.25 13.09 -26.60
C THR A 190 -10.88 13.33 -27.23
N ASP A 191 -10.77 13.18 -28.56
CA ASP A 191 -9.50 13.44 -29.27
C ASP A 191 -9.12 14.91 -29.27
N GLU A 192 -10.10 15.82 -29.23
CA GLU A 192 -9.90 17.27 -29.08
C GLU A 192 -9.33 17.59 -27.70
N GLU A 193 -9.97 17.10 -26.64
CA GLU A 193 -9.48 17.26 -25.26
C GLU A 193 -8.10 16.63 -25.07
N ALA A 194 -7.85 15.47 -25.70
CA ALA A 194 -6.56 14.80 -25.61
C ALA A 194 -5.41 15.63 -26.20
N LYS A 195 -5.64 16.39 -27.27
CA LYS A 195 -4.63 17.29 -27.85
C LYS A 195 -4.27 18.43 -26.91
N GLU A 196 -5.22 18.91 -26.11
CA GLU A 196 -5.00 19.97 -25.12
C GLU A 196 -4.31 19.42 -23.87
N LEU A 197 -4.77 18.26 -23.37
CA LEU A 197 -4.27 17.66 -22.13
C LEU A 197 -2.89 17.02 -22.28
N PHE A 198 -2.56 16.54 -23.48
CA PHE A 198 -1.31 15.81 -23.76
C PHE A 198 -0.52 16.47 -24.89
N PRO A 199 0.18 17.58 -24.61
CA PRO A 199 0.87 18.38 -25.64
C PRO A 199 2.01 17.62 -26.35
N LEU A 200 2.52 16.52 -25.74
CA LEU A 200 3.50 15.64 -26.39
C LEU A 200 2.84 14.70 -27.41
N GLY A 201 1.52 14.80 -27.59
CA GLY A 201 0.74 14.00 -28.52
C GLY A 201 0.38 12.61 -27.99
N PHE A 202 -0.37 11.88 -28.81
CA PHE A 202 -0.74 10.49 -28.51
C PHE A 202 -0.82 9.67 -29.81
N THR A 203 -0.76 8.36 -29.67
CA THR A 203 -0.91 7.40 -30.76
C THR A 203 -2.15 6.54 -30.51
N THR A 204 -2.84 6.18 -31.61
CA THR A 204 -3.96 5.24 -31.56
C THR A 204 -3.54 3.92 -32.18
N THR A 205 -3.61 2.83 -31.41
CA THR A 205 -3.28 1.49 -31.91
C THR A 205 -4.42 0.95 -32.79
N LYS A 206 -4.08 0.53 -34.00
CA LYS A 206 -5.06 -0.14 -34.88
C LYS A 206 -5.34 -1.56 -34.40
N VAL A 207 -6.59 -1.90 -34.26
CA VAL A 207 -7.04 -3.24 -33.84
C VAL A 207 -8.08 -3.78 -34.84
N PRO A 208 -8.30 -5.11 -34.92
CA PRO A 208 -9.21 -5.71 -35.91
C PRO A 208 -10.65 -5.19 -35.84
N SER A 209 -11.11 -4.72 -34.69
CA SER A 209 -12.45 -4.13 -34.53
C SER A 209 -12.63 -2.78 -35.25
N GLY A 210 -11.56 -2.15 -35.68
CA GLY A 210 -11.56 -0.79 -36.25
C GLY A 210 -11.82 0.34 -35.22
N LYS A 211 -11.99 0.02 -33.92
CA LYS A 211 -12.27 1.00 -32.87
C LYS A 211 -10.97 1.62 -32.36
N GLY A 212 -10.93 2.96 -32.25
CA GLY A 212 -9.77 3.73 -31.79
C GLY A 212 -9.70 3.92 -30.27
N TYR A 213 -9.92 2.87 -29.46
CA TYR A 213 -9.98 3.00 -28.00
C TYR A 213 -8.62 2.82 -27.30
N ILE A 214 -7.61 2.27 -27.99
CA ILE A 214 -6.26 2.10 -27.44
C ILE A 214 -5.45 3.31 -27.84
N ARG A 215 -5.43 4.31 -26.96
CA ARG A 215 -4.71 5.57 -27.16
C ARG A 215 -3.62 5.71 -26.11
N LEU A 216 -2.37 5.78 -26.55
CA LEU A 216 -1.19 5.88 -25.73
C LEU A 216 -0.57 7.27 -25.83
N THR A 217 -0.20 7.85 -24.71
CA THR A 217 0.56 9.09 -24.59
C THR A 217 1.77 8.88 -23.71
N PRO A 218 2.89 9.63 -23.89
CA PRO A 218 3.95 9.67 -22.89
C PRO A 218 3.38 10.00 -21.51
N GLN A 219 3.97 9.41 -20.46
CA GLN A 219 3.52 9.69 -19.10
C GLN A 219 3.57 11.21 -18.80
N PRO A 220 2.43 11.83 -18.42
CA PRO A 220 2.44 13.21 -17.96
C PRO A 220 3.20 13.33 -16.63
N GLN A 221 3.88 14.45 -16.42
CA GLN A 221 4.51 14.71 -15.14
C GLN A 221 3.45 15.06 -14.08
N LEU A 222 3.69 14.63 -12.85
CA LEU A 222 2.98 15.11 -11.67
C LEU A 222 3.61 16.45 -11.27
N ASP A 223 2.78 17.45 -11.13
CA ASP A 223 3.17 18.82 -10.73
C ASP A 223 3.57 18.84 -9.25
#